data_73d684dd6453fe4882faeb9d3d0f1632
#
_entry.id   73d684dd6453fe4882faeb9d3d0f1632
#
_cell.length_a   1.000
_cell.length_b   1.000
_cell.length_c   1.000
_cell.angle_alpha   90.00
_cell.angle_beta   90.00
_cell.angle_gamma   90.00
#
_symmetry.space_group_name_H-M   'P 1'
#
loop_
_entity.id
_entity.type
_entity.pdbx_description
1 polymer ?
#
loop_
_entity_poly.entity_id
_entity_poly.type
_entity_poly.pdbx_seq_one_letter_code
_entity_poly.pdbx_strand_id
1 'polypeptide(L)'
;EELTELLHQIRPDMPIWFGGPEVSYDAAECLERNPGVTGVIRGEGEETFHELMQYYIDGSGKLEDILGIVYRENGQLVDNGWREVMDLNKVPFVYEDMNDFKNKIIYYETSRGCPFSCSYCLSSVDKKVRLRDMSLVEKELQFFIDHEVPQVKFVDRTFNCNKKHAMAIWRYIKAHDNGITNFHFEIGADLLDDEELAILSDMRPGLVQLEIG
;
A
#
# COMPACT_ATOMS: atom_id res chain seq x y z
N GLU A 1 -11.07 20.55 5.19
CA GLU A 1 -11.82 21.49 6.05
C GLU A 1 -13.28 21.59 5.58
N GLU A 2 -13.56 22.15 4.43
CA GLU A 2 -14.90 22.36 3.88
C GLU A 2 -15.75 21.07 3.80
N LEU A 3 -15.17 19.96 3.32
CA LEU A 3 -15.85 18.67 3.24
C LEU A 3 -16.20 18.09 4.61
N THR A 4 -15.31 18.20 5.60
CA THR A 4 -15.56 17.74 6.97
C THR A 4 -16.68 18.53 7.65
N GLU A 5 -16.72 19.83 7.42
CA GLU A 5 -17.80 20.71 7.91
C GLU A 5 -19.15 20.34 7.30
N LEU A 6 -19.22 20.11 5.98
CA LEU A 6 -20.44 19.67 5.31
C LEU A 6 -20.90 18.30 5.80
N LEU A 7 -20.00 17.34 5.96
CA LEU A 7 -20.33 16.01 6.51
C LEU A 7 -20.88 16.12 7.93
N HIS A 8 -20.28 16.95 8.77
CA HIS A 8 -20.72 17.17 10.13
C HIS A 8 -22.10 17.84 10.20
N GLN A 9 -22.43 18.75 9.28
CA GLN A 9 -23.77 19.34 9.17
C GLN A 9 -24.84 18.30 8.79
N ILE A 10 -24.51 17.36 7.90
CA ILE A 10 -25.44 16.32 7.43
C ILE A 10 -25.56 15.17 8.43
N ARG A 11 -24.47 14.78 9.02
CA ARG A 11 -24.34 13.63 9.95
C ARG A 11 -23.46 14.00 11.14
N PRO A 12 -23.98 14.74 12.14
CA PRO A 12 -23.19 15.23 13.28
C PRO A 12 -22.54 14.14 14.12
N ASP A 13 -23.17 12.97 14.17
CA ASP A 13 -22.71 11.83 14.98
C ASP A 13 -21.76 10.88 14.22
N MET A 14 -21.46 11.18 12.94
CA MET A 14 -20.60 10.32 12.14
C MET A 14 -19.12 10.56 12.50
N PRO A 15 -18.38 9.53 12.94
CA PRO A 15 -16.96 9.69 13.19
C PRO A 15 -16.20 9.89 11.86
N ILE A 16 -15.32 10.90 11.83
CA ILE A 16 -14.49 11.23 10.67
C ILE A 16 -13.04 10.94 11.05
N TRP A 17 -12.40 10.05 10.33
CA TRP A 17 -11.01 9.68 10.51
C TRP A 17 -10.18 10.07 9.30
N PHE A 18 -9.02 10.65 9.56
CA PHE A 18 -8.03 10.93 8.53
C PHE A 18 -6.93 9.86 8.57
N GLY A 19 -6.26 9.66 7.46
CA GLY A 19 -5.11 8.75 7.35
C GLY A 19 -4.25 9.12 6.15
N GLY A 20 -3.15 8.43 6.03
CA GLY A 20 -2.19 8.63 4.94
C GLY A 20 -1.00 9.51 5.36
N PRO A 21 -0.01 9.64 4.47
CA PRO A 21 1.28 10.22 4.80
C PRO A 21 1.23 11.69 5.20
N GLU A 22 0.30 12.46 4.67
CA GLU A 22 0.16 13.90 4.93
C GLU A 22 -0.16 14.20 6.39
N VAL A 23 -0.90 13.34 7.07
CA VAL A 23 -1.39 13.58 8.44
C VAL A 23 -0.73 12.68 9.49
N SER A 24 0.04 11.68 9.07
CA SER A 24 0.59 10.68 9.98
C SER A 24 1.61 11.24 10.97
N TYR A 25 2.40 12.22 10.56
CA TYR A 25 3.52 12.75 11.36
C TYR A 25 3.10 13.91 12.26
N ASP A 26 2.14 14.72 11.83
CA ASP A 26 1.64 15.89 12.53
C ASP A 26 0.16 15.70 12.96
N ALA A 27 -0.18 14.50 13.42
CA ALA A 27 -1.55 14.10 13.70
C ALA A 27 -2.25 15.01 14.73
N ALA A 28 -1.55 15.41 15.79
CA ALA A 28 -2.11 16.31 16.80
C ALA A 28 -2.43 17.69 16.21
N GLU A 29 -1.48 18.28 15.47
CA GLU A 29 -1.67 19.58 14.81
C GLU A 29 -2.77 19.52 13.75
N CYS A 30 -2.86 18.41 13.00
CA CYS A 30 -3.95 18.18 12.06
C CYS A 30 -5.32 18.19 12.75
N LEU A 31 -5.44 17.54 13.91
CA LEU A 31 -6.67 17.54 14.70
C LEU A 31 -6.98 18.92 15.29
N GLU A 32 -5.99 19.68 15.77
CA GLU A 32 -6.20 21.03 16.27
C GLU A 32 -6.79 21.96 15.20
N ARG A 33 -6.30 21.84 13.96
CA ARG A 33 -6.80 22.62 12.83
C ARG A 33 -8.18 22.16 12.33
N ASN A 34 -8.56 20.91 12.59
CA ASN A 34 -9.79 20.31 12.10
C ASN A 34 -10.69 19.80 13.26
N PRO A 35 -11.43 20.71 13.96
CA PRO A 35 -12.23 20.32 15.14
C PRO A 35 -13.32 19.30 14.86
N GLY A 36 -13.80 19.19 13.62
CA GLY A 36 -14.81 18.21 13.20
C GLY A 36 -14.25 16.80 12.92
N VAL A 37 -12.92 16.60 13.00
CA VAL A 37 -12.29 15.29 12.80
C VAL A 37 -12.18 14.56 14.13
N THR A 38 -12.61 13.30 14.16
CA THR A 38 -12.59 12.43 15.33
C THR A 38 -11.18 11.99 15.67
N GLY A 39 -10.40 11.58 14.65
CA GLY A 39 -9.05 11.11 14.87
C GLY A 39 -8.25 10.93 13.58
N VAL A 40 -6.99 10.61 13.75
CA VAL A 40 -6.01 10.35 12.69
C VAL A 40 -5.41 8.97 12.87
N ILE A 41 -5.40 8.18 11.80
CA ILE A 41 -4.66 6.92 11.69
C ILE A 41 -3.25 7.25 11.19
N ARG A 42 -2.23 6.81 11.92
CA ARG A 42 -0.81 7.05 11.61
C ARG A 42 -0.12 5.82 11.05
N GLY A 43 0.77 6.03 10.09
CA GLY A 43 1.58 4.98 9.48
C GLY A 43 0.74 4.04 8.62
N GLU A 44 1.02 2.74 8.72
CA GLU A 44 0.28 1.69 8.02
C GLU A 44 -1.09 1.49 8.66
N GLY A 45 -2.13 1.64 7.85
CA GLY A 45 -3.50 1.74 8.35
C GLY A 45 -4.28 0.44 8.42
N GLU A 46 -3.81 -0.62 7.81
CA GLU A 46 -4.61 -1.84 7.58
C GLU A 46 -5.11 -2.48 8.89
N GLU A 47 -4.21 -2.79 9.82
CA GLU A 47 -4.58 -3.37 11.11
C GLU A 47 -5.33 -2.36 11.99
N THR A 48 -4.88 -1.11 12.03
CA THR A 48 -5.52 -0.03 12.80
C THR A 48 -6.95 0.23 12.32
N PHE A 49 -7.15 0.29 11.00
CA PHE A 49 -8.48 0.46 10.42
C PHE A 49 -9.40 -0.73 10.73
N HIS A 50 -8.86 -1.96 10.66
CA HIS A 50 -9.61 -3.15 11.04
C HIS A 50 -10.11 -3.09 12.49
N GLU A 51 -9.24 -2.73 13.44
CA GLU A 51 -9.62 -2.57 14.85
C GLU A 51 -10.63 -1.44 15.07
N LEU A 52 -10.50 -0.32 14.35
CA LEU A 52 -11.49 0.75 14.36
C LEU A 52 -12.87 0.28 13.85
N MET A 53 -12.89 -0.54 12.79
CA MET A 53 -14.16 -1.10 12.30
C MET A 53 -14.77 -2.08 13.29
N GLN A 54 -13.98 -2.90 13.96
CA GLN A 54 -14.48 -3.75 15.05
C GLN A 54 -15.08 -2.91 16.18
N TYR A 55 -14.45 -1.82 16.56
CA TYR A 55 -14.97 -0.90 17.57
C TYR A 55 -16.31 -0.27 17.15
N TYR A 56 -16.39 0.29 15.92
CA TYR A 56 -17.58 1.03 15.49
C TYR A 56 -18.73 0.14 15.00
N ILE A 57 -18.44 -1.00 14.38
CA ILE A 57 -19.45 -1.86 13.75
C ILE A 57 -19.86 -3.00 14.71
N ASP A 58 -18.85 -3.67 15.29
CA ASP A 58 -19.10 -4.86 16.12
C ASP A 58 -19.32 -4.49 17.60
N GLY A 59 -19.00 -3.24 17.98
CA GLY A 59 -19.05 -2.79 19.37
C GLY A 59 -18.03 -3.49 20.27
N SER A 60 -16.91 -3.97 19.69
CA SER A 60 -15.87 -4.73 20.39
C SER A 60 -14.58 -3.92 20.50
N GLY A 61 -13.80 -4.16 21.57
CA GLY A 61 -12.58 -3.41 21.84
C GLY A 61 -12.82 -2.03 22.44
N LYS A 62 -11.74 -1.26 22.60
CA LYS A 62 -11.78 0.12 23.10
C LYS A 62 -10.81 0.97 22.30
N LEU A 63 -11.15 2.24 22.09
CA LEU A 63 -10.28 3.18 21.38
C LEU A 63 -8.91 3.31 22.06
N GLU A 64 -8.86 3.29 23.39
CA GLU A 64 -7.61 3.39 24.16
C GLU A 64 -6.60 2.27 23.91
N ASP A 65 -7.07 1.11 23.41
CA ASP A 65 -6.24 -0.07 23.13
C ASP A 65 -5.74 -0.13 21.67
N ILE A 66 -6.30 0.71 20.78
CA ILE A 66 -5.96 0.70 19.35
C ILE A 66 -4.67 1.51 19.12
N LEU A 67 -3.59 0.83 18.73
CA LEU A 67 -2.33 1.50 18.36
C LEU A 67 -2.41 2.19 17.00
N GLY A 68 -1.56 3.18 16.80
CA GLY A 68 -1.48 3.92 15.53
C GLY A 68 -2.57 4.96 15.35
N ILE A 69 -3.21 5.42 16.42
CA ILE A 69 -4.19 6.52 16.36
C ILE A 69 -3.85 7.69 17.29
N VAL A 70 -4.27 8.87 16.84
CA VAL A 70 -4.47 10.05 17.69
C VAL A 70 -5.91 10.46 17.55
N TYR A 71 -6.64 10.66 18.65
CA TYR A 71 -8.08 10.93 18.59
C TYR A 71 -8.54 11.91 19.67
N ARG A 72 -9.78 12.40 19.54
CA ARG A 72 -10.42 13.26 20.53
C ARG A 72 -11.26 12.44 21.49
N GLU A 73 -11.00 12.65 22.77
CA GLU A 73 -11.82 12.14 23.84
C GLU A 73 -12.07 13.23 24.88
N ASN A 74 -13.32 13.50 25.19
CA ASN A 74 -13.73 14.53 26.19
C ASN A 74 -13.07 15.90 25.99
N GLY A 75 -12.85 16.31 24.73
CA GLY A 75 -12.24 17.58 24.37
C GLY A 75 -10.71 17.60 24.45
N GLN A 76 -10.07 16.49 24.77
CA GLN A 76 -8.61 16.34 24.80
C GLN A 76 -8.15 15.44 23.66
N LEU A 77 -6.87 15.62 23.27
CA LEU A 77 -6.22 14.71 22.32
C LEU A 77 -5.55 13.57 23.08
N VAL A 78 -5.84 12.35 22.66
CA VAL A 78 -5.23 11.12 23.18
C VAL A 78 -4.36 10.53 22.09
N ASP A 79 -3.12 10.21 22.41
CA ASP A 79 -2.15 9.58 21.52
C ASP A 79 -1.82 8.18 22.04
N ASN A 80 -2.24 7.15 21.29
CA ASN A 80 -2.01 5.74 21.66
C ASN A 80 -0.63 5.20 21.20
N GLY A 81 0.22 6.08 20.67
CA GLY A 81 1.53 5.68 20.15
C GLY A 81 1.48 5.11 18.74
N TRP A 82 2.66 4.78 18.22
CA TRP A 82 2.81 4.18 16.90
C TRP A 82 2.56 2.67 16.96
N ARG A 83 1.96 2.14 15.89
CA ARG A 83 1.92 0.69 15.65
C ARG A 83 3.23 0.25 15.01
N GLU A 84 3.69 -0.95 15.34
CA GLU A 84 4.77 -1.59 14.59
C GLU A 84 4.32 -1.87 13.14
N VAL A 85 5.29 -1.83 12.22
CA VAL A 85 5.04 -2.12 10.80
C VAL A 85 4.57 -3.57 10.63
N MET A 86 3.55 -3.76 9.79
CA MET A 86 2.94 -5.06 9.61
C MET A 86 3.79 -6.03 8.77
N ASP A 87 3.55 -7.31 8.94
CA ASP A 87 4.03 -8.36 8.04
C ASP A 87 3.19 -8.37 6.76
N LEU A 88 3.83 -8.11 5.61
CA LEU A 88 3.14 -8.05 4.31
C LEU A 88 2.47 -9.37 3.90
N ASN A 89 2.84 -10.48 4.50
CA ASN A 89 2.19 -11.77 4.25
C ASN A 89 0.76 -11.83 4.81
N LYS A 90 0.42 -10.94 5.74
CA LYS A 90 -0.92 -10.82 6.31
C LYS A 90 -1.86 -9.95 5.47
N VAL A 91 -1.34 -9.18 4.50
CA VAL A 91 -2.19 -8.37 3.62
C VAL A 91 -3.07 -9.30 2.79
N PRO A 92 -4.40 -9.18 2.87
CA PRO A 92 -5.31 -10.05 2.11
C PRO A 92 -5.20 -9.78 0.61
N PHE A 93 -5.37 -10.81 -0.20
CA PHE A 93 -5.51 -10.67 -1.63
C PHE A 93 -6.96 -10.26 -1.96
N VAL A 94 -7.13 -9.02 -2.42
CA VAL A 94 -8.45 -8.40 -2.57
C VAL A 94 -9.09 -8.61 -3.96
N TYR A 95 -8.41 -9.27 -4.89
CA TYR A 95 -8.83 -9.45 -6.28
C TYR A 95 -9.53 -10.79 -6.53
N GLU A 96 -10.30 -11.30 -5.57
CA GLU A 96 -10.96 -12.60 -5.68
C GLU A 96 -12.03 -12.64 -6.79
N ASP A 97 -12.74 -11.55 -7.03
CA ASP A 97 -13.70 -11.40 -8.14
C ASP A 97 -13.26 -10.29 -9.11
N MET A 98 -12.74 -10.71 -10.27
CA MET A 98 -12.28 -9.78 -11.31
C MET A 98 -13.41 -8.97 -11.98
N ASN A 99 -14.68 -9.34 -11.80
CA ASN A 99 -15.81 -8.56 -12.33
C ASN A 99 -15.86 -7.16 -11.70
N ASP A 100 -15.49 -7.03 -10.43
CA ASP A 100 -15.46 -5.75 -9.72
C ASP A 100 -14.36 -4.81 -10.24
N PHE A 101 -13.36 -5.37 -10.92
CA PHE A 101 -12.18 -4.66 -11.43
C PHE A 101 -12.15 -4.53 -12.96
N LYS A 102 -13.22 -4.91 -13.64
CA LYS A 102 -13.32 -4.80 -15.11
C LYS A 102 -13.07 -3.36 -15.56
N ASN A 103 -12.13 -3.19 -16.48
CA ASN A 103 -11.66 -1.90 -16.99
C ASN A 103 -10.99 -0.99 -15.94
N LYS A 104 -10.46 -1.55 -14.86
CA LYS A 104 -9.65 -0.84 -13.88
C LYS A 104 -8.19 -1.27 -13.98
N ILE A 105 -7.29 -0.38 -13.64
CA ILE A 105 -5.88 -0.73 -13.42
C ILE A 105 -5.80 -1.50 -12.11
N ILE A 106 -5.13 -2.65 -12.14
CA ILE A 106 -4.85 -3.43 -10.94
C ILE A 106 -3.56 -2.91 -10.33
N TYR A 107 -3.62 -2.55 -9.05
CA TYR A 107 -2.44 -2.18 -8.27
C TYR A 107 -2.02 -3.34 -7.39
N TYR A 108 -0.75 -3.69 -7.42
CA TYR A 108 -0.23 -4.84 -6.69
C TYR A 108 1.07 -4.49 -5.97
N GLU A 109 1.21 -4.94 -4.72
CA GLU A 109 2.36 -4.66 -3.88
C GLU A 109 3.05 -5.96 -3.47
N THR A 110 4.36 -6.05 -3.72
CA THR A 110 5.19 -7.19 -3.28
C THR A 110 6.27 -6.79 -2.30
N SER A 111 6.54 -5.49 -2.19
CA SER A 111 7.47 -4.94 -1.22
C SER A 111 7.03 -3.58 -0.73
N ARG A 112 7.35 -3.26 0.52
CA ARG A 112 7.10 -1.96 1.13
C ARG A 112 8.36 -1.43 1.80
N GLY A 113 8.57 -0.10 1.71
CA GLY A 113 9.79 0.58 2.12
C GLY A 113 10.72 0.86 0.95
N CYS A 114 11.68 1.78 1.14
CA CYS A 114 12.66 2.15 0.13
C CYS A 114 14.03 2.37 0.80
N PRO A 115 15.13 1.76 0.33
CA PRO A 115 16.43 1.88 0.99
C PRO A 115 17.10 3.24 0.75
N PHE A 116 16.58 4.03 -0.20
CA PHE A 116 17.15 5.31 -0.62
C PHE A 116 16.73 6.46 0.29
N SER A 117 17.49 7.57 0.23
CA SER A 117 17.32 8.75 1.11
C SER A 117 17.04 10.01 0.30
N CYS A 118 16.18 9.93 -0.71
CA CYS A 118 15.84 11.08 -1.54
C CYS A 118 15.17 12.17 -0.69
N SER A 119 15.71 13.36 -0.71
CA SER A 119 15.32 14.48 0.20
C SER A 119 13.89 14.97 -0.01
N TYR A 120 13.32 14.71 -1.18
CA TYR A 120 11.95 15.11 -1.56
C TYR A 120 10.93 13.97 -1.48
N CYS A 121 11.38 12.75 -1.18
CA CYS A 121 10.51 11.57 -1.22
C CYS A 121 10.15 11.09 0.18
N LEU A 122 8.85 11.02 0.47
CA LEU A 122 8.36 10.54 1.75
C LEU A 122 8.70 9.06 2.01
N SER A 123 8.84 8.25 0.96
CA SER A 123 9.24 6.84 1.10
C SER A 123 10.64 6.65 1.71
N SER A 124 11.46 7.72 1.78
CA SER A 124 12.75 7.72 2.46
C SER A 124 12.67 7.61 3.99
N VAL A 125 11.47 7.73 4.56
CA VAL A 125 11.24 7.60 6.01
C VAL A 125 11.30 6.14 6.44
N ASP A 126 10.68 5.23 5.68
CA ASP A 126 10.76 3.78 5.92
C ASP A 126 11.84 3.15 5.05
N LYS A 127 13.06 3.06 5.60
CA LYS A 127 14.23 2.52 4.89
C LYS A 127 14.32 1.00 4.91
N LYS A 128 13.51 0.34 5.73
CA LYS A 128 13.51 -1.12 5.84
C LYS A 128 12.60 -1.71 4.77
N VAL A 129 13.19 -2.20 3.69
CA VAL A 129 12.43 -2.94 2.68
C VAL A 129 11.94 -4.27 3.26
N ARG A 130 10.63 -4.46 3.25
CA ARG A 130 9.94 -5.69 3.64
C ARG A 130 9.40 -6.34 2.38
N LEU A 131 9.54 -7.63 2.26
CA LEU A 131 9.13 -8.40 1.09
C LEU A 131 7.97 -9.31 1.46
N ARG A 132 7.04 -9.48 0.53
CA ARG A 132 6.02 -10.52 0.58
C ARG A 132 6.64 -11.86 0.16
N ASP A 133 6.21 -12.95 0.78
CA ASP A 133 6.72 -14.29 0.47
C ASP A 133 6.49 -14.66 -0.99
N MET A 134 7.53 -15.17 -1.66
CA MET A 134 7.45 -15.51 -3.08
C MET A 134 6.36 -16.53 -3.40
N SER A 135 6.07 -17.47 -2.50
CA SER A 135 4.98 -18.44 -2.71
C SER A 135 3.59 -17.78 -2.79
N LEU A 136 3.37 -16.68 -2.05
CA LEU A 136 2.16 -15.88 -2.15
C LEU A 136 2.17 -15.05 -3.44
N VAL A 137 3.30 -14.40 -3.72
CA VAL A 137 3.47 -13.58 -4.93
C VAL A 137 3.24 -14.41 -6.19
N GLU A 138 3.82 -15.59 -6.30
CA GLU A 138 3.64 -16.49 -7.46
C GLU A 138 2.18 -16.90 -7.63
N LYS A 139 1.49 -17.25 -6.54
CA LYS A 139 0.06 -17.59 -6.57
C LYS A 139 -0.79 -16.42 -7.05
N GLU A 140 -0.51 -15.22 -6.58
CA GLU A 140 -1.26 -14.01 -6.92
C GLU A 140 -0.98 -13.56 -8.36
N LEU A 141 0.27 -13.65 -8.82
CA LEU A 141 0.64 -13.41 -10.21
C LEU A 141 -0.04 -14.41 -11.16
N GLN A 142 -0.06 -15.70 -10.78
CA GLN A 142 -0.75 -16.72 -11.57
C GLN A 142 -2.24 -16.41 -11.70
N PHE A 143 -2.87 -15.93 -10.62
CA PHE A 143 -4.26 -15.49 -10.65
C PHE A 143 -4.49 -14.39 -11.71
N PHE A 144 -3.63 -13.37 -11.76
CA PHE A 144 -3.75 -12.29 -12.76
C PHE A 144 -3.53 -12.80 -14.19
N ILE A 145 -2.60 -13.75 -14.38
CA ILE A 145 -2.30 -14.36 -15.66
C ILE A 145 -3.49 -15.23 -16.15
N ASP A 146 -4.03 -16.04 -15.26
CA ASP A 146 -5.16 -16.93 -15.58
C ASP A 146 -6.45 -16.17 -15.90
N HIS A 147 -6.62 -14.98 -15.31
CA HIS A 147 -7.77 -14.10 -15.58
C HIS A 147 -7.51 -13.10 -16.71
N GLU A 148 -6.42 -13.24 -17.44
CA GLU A 148 -6.07 -12.38 -18.58
C GLU A 148 -6.13 -10.88 -18.24
N VAL A 149 -5.69 -10.52 -17.03
CA VAL A 149 -5.69 -9.11 -16.56
C VAL A 149 -4.86 -8.27 -17.52
N PRO A 150 -5.42 -7.24 -18.17
CA PRO A 150 -4.68 -6.49 -19.20
C PRO A 150 -3.44 -5.79 -18.65
N GLN A 151 -3.51 -5.23 -17.43
CA GLN A 151 -2.39 -4.54 -16.81
C GLN A 151 -2.40 -4.68 -15.30
N VAL A 152 -1.25 -5.05 -14.74
CA VAL A 152 -0.96 -5.06 -13.31
C VAL A 152 0.16 -4.06 -13.04
N LYS A 153 -0.14 -2.98 -12.31
CA LYS A 153 0.86 -1.99 -11.90
C LYS A 153 1.37 -2.33 -10.50
N PHE A 154 2.66 -2.62 -10.41
CA PHE A 154 3.34 -2.74 -9.12
C PHE A 154 3.50 -1.36 -8.49
N VAL A 155 3.21 -1.28 -7.19
CA VAL A 155 3.35 -0.04 -6.41
C VAL A 155 4.56 -0.07 -5.48
N ASP A 156 5.42 -1.06 -5.64
CA ASP A 156 6.73 -1.15 -5.00
C ASP A 156 7.57 0.09 -5.37
N ARG A 157 8.13 0.80 -4.38
CA ARG A 157 8.75 2.13 -4.57
C ARG A 157 9.99 2.15 -5.44
N THR A 158 10.81 1.12 -5.36
CA THR A 158 11.93 0.85 -6.26
C THR A 158 12.01 -0.66 -6.37
N PHE A 159 11.25 -1.21 -7.30
CA PHE A 159 11.00 -2.65 -7.41
C PHE A 159 12.29 -3.49 -7.42
N ASN A 160 13.30 -3.03 -8.16
CA ASN A 160 14.57 -3.75 -8.30
C ASN A 160 15.61 -3.41 -7.21
N CYS A 161 15.24 -2.75 -6.12
CA CYS A 161 16.16 -2.51 -5.00
C CYS A 161 16.59 -3.82 -4.29
N ASN A 162 15.81 -4.89 -4.43
CA ASN A 162 16.20 -6.25 -4.06
C ASN A 162 16.28 -7.12 -5.33
N LYS A 163 17.47 -7.23 -5.90
CA LYS A 163 17.71 -7.99 -7.12
C LYS A 163 17.14 -9.41 -7.09
N LYS A 164 17.35 -10.15 -5.98
CA LYS A 164 16.88 -11.53 -5.87
C LYS A 164 15.35 -11.62 -6.00
N HIS A 165 14.64 -10.72 -5.38
CA HIS A 165 13.18 -10.64 -5.42
C HIS A 165 12.70 -10.25 -6.83
N ALA A 166 13.24 -9.19 -7.40
CA ALA A 166 12.91 -8.73 -8.75
C ALA A 166 13.14 -9.82 -9.80
N MET A 167 14.29 -10.46 -9.77
CA MET A 167 14.64 -11.54 -10.70
C MET A 167 13.72 -12.76 -10.56
N ALA A 168 13.29 -13.10 -9.35
CA ALA A 168 12.34 -14.20 -9.13
C ALA A 168 11.00 -13.88 -9.80
N ILE A 169 10.48 -12.67 -9.61
CA ILE A 169 9.23 -12.20 -10.21
C ILE A 169 9.35 -12.15 -11.74
N TRP A 170 10.41 -11.54 -12.28
CA TRP A 170 10.60 -11.45 -13.73
C TRP A 170 10.74 -12.82 -14.39
N ARG A 171 11.46 -13.77 -13.76
CA ARG A 171 11.52 -15.15 -14.25
C ARG A 171 10.16 -15.83 -14.25
N TYR A 172 9.37 -15.61 -13.19
CA TYR A 172 8.04 -16.19 -13.06
C TYR A 172 7.10 -15.69 -14.16
N ILE A 173 6.94 -14.37 -14.31
CA ILE A 173 6.04 -13.79 -15.32
C ILE A 173 6.46 -14.14 -16.76
N LYS A 174 7.78 -14.23 -17.02
CA LYS A 174 8.30 -14.67 -18.31
C LYS A 174 7.94 -16.13 -18.62
N ALA A 175 8.07 -17.00 -17.61
CA ALA A 175 7.78 -18.43 -17.76
C ALA A 175 6.28 -18.72 -17.94
N HIS A 176 5.41 -17.85 -17.45
CA HIS A 176 3.95 -18.02 -17.47
C HIS A 176 3.24 -16.98 -18.34
N ASP A 177 3.98 -16.33 -19.27
CA ASP A 177 3.40 -15.30 -20.15
C ASP A 177 2.21 -15.85 -20.96
N ASN A 178 1.04 -15.24 -20.78
CA ASN A 178 -0.19 -15.58 -21.50
C ASN A 178 -0.36 -14.80 -22.82
N GLY A 179 0.60 -13.96 -23.19
CA GLY A 179 0.53 -13.10 -24.38
C GLY A 179 -0.35 -11.84 -24.25
N ILE A 180 -1.04 -11.65 -23.11
CA ILE A 180 -2.02 -10.59 -22.87
C ILE A 180 -1.55 -9.65 -21.76
N THR A 181 -1.28 -10.19 -20.57
CA THR A 181 -1.00 -9.40 -19.35
C THR A 181 0.28 -8.57 -19.50
N ASN A 182 0.20 -7.30 -19.13
CA ASN A 182 1.31 -6.39 -18.97
C ASN A 182 1.59 -6.15 -17.49
N PHE A 183 2.85 -6.21 -17.08
CA PHE A 183 3.30 -5.91 -15.73
C PHE A 183 4.13 -4.63 -15.74
N HIS A 184 3.69 -3.63 -14.99
CA HIS A 184 4.32 -2.32 -14.91
C HIS A 184 5.08 -2.17 -13.60
N PHE A 185 6.37 -1.80 -13.67
CA PHE A 185 7.28 -1.66 -12.53
C PHE A 185 7.91 -0.28 -12.49
N GLU A 186 8.03 0.30 -11.29
CA GLU A 186 8.87 1.47 -11.02
C GLU A 186 10.26 1.00 -10.58
N ILE A 187 11.30 1.35 -11.33
CA ILE A 187 12.66 0.83 -11.14
C ILE A 187 13.70 1.93 -11.01
N GLY A 188 14.80 1.64 -10.32
CA GLY A 188 16.05 2.37 -10.43
C GLY A 188 16.88 1.83 -11.60
N ALA A 189 17.05 2.60 -12.67
CA ALA A 189 17.77 2.13 -13.86
C ALA A 189 19.26 1.90 -13.59
N ASP A 190 19.83 2.64 -12.65
CA ASP A 190 21.23 2.51 -12.21
C ASP A 190 21.52 1.23 -11.42
N LEU A 191 20.48 0.52 -10.99
CA LEU A 191 20.58 -0.76 -10.30
C LEU A 191 20.62 -1.96 -11.26
N LEU A 192 20.24 -1.78 -12.52
CA LEU A 192 20.19 -2.85 -13.50
C LEU A 192 21.60 -3.31 -13.88
N ASP A 193 21.83 -4.62 -13.82
CA ASP A 193 23.06 -5.25 -14.31
C ASP A 193 22.80 -6.10 -15.57
N ASP A 194 23.86 -6.70 -16.12
CA ASP A 194 23.82 -7.49 -17.35
C ASP A 194 22.85 -8.68 -17.25
N GLU A 195 22.69 -9.30 -16.07
CA GLU A 195 21.78 -10.43 -15.87
C GLU A 195 20.32 -9.97 -15.91
N GLU A 196 20.00 -8.85 -15.26
CA GLU A 196 18.67 -8.25 -15.28
C GLU A 196 18.31 -7.74 -16.68
N LEU A 197 19.25 -7.10 -17.37
CA LEU A 197 19.08 -6.66 -18.75
C LEU A 197 18.86 -7.84 -19.70
N ALA A 198 19.59 -8.94 -19.51
CA ALA A 198 19.44 -10.13 -20.34
C ALA A 198 18.05 -10.76 -20.20
N ILE A 199 17.50 -10.89 -18.97
CA ILE A 199 16.15 -11.44 -18.79
C ILE A 199 15.07 -10.52 -19.36
N LEU A 200 15.19 -9.20 -19.17
CA LEU A 200 14.23 -8.22 -19.68
C LEU A 200 14.22 -8.18 -21.22
N SER A 201 15.41 -8.25 -21.85
CA SER A 201 15.53 -8.25 -23.31
C SER A 201 14.99 -9.52 -23.99
N ASP A 202 14.91 -10.63 -23.25
CA ASP A 202 14.41 -11.91 -23.74
C ASP A 202 12.90 -12.11 -23.44
N MET A 203 12.21 -11.07 -22.98
CA MET A 203 10.77 -11.06 -22.77
C MET A 203 10.01 -10.65 -24.03
N ARG A 204 8.78 -11.13 -24.15
CA ARG A 204 7.85 -10.67 -25.19
C ARG A 204 7.68 -9.15 -25.11
N PRO A 205 7.73 -8.41 -26.24
CA PRO A 205 7.36 -7.00 -26.26
C PRO A 205 5.95 -6.78 -25.65
N GLY A 206 5.85 -5.90 -24.68
CA GLY A 206 4.59 -5.60 -23.97
C GLY A 206 4.30 -6.48 -22.75
N LEU A 207 5.13 -7.50 -22.43
CA LEU A 207 4.99 -8.23 -21.15
C LEU A 207 5.36 -7.32 -19.96
N VAL A 208 6.40 -6.53 -20.10
CA VAL A 208 6.90 -5.63 -19.06
C VAL A 208 6.91 -4.19 -19.57
N GLN A 209 6.50 -3.28 -18.71
CA GLN A 209 6.66 -1.84 -18.84
C GLN A 209 7.47 -1.33 -17.65
N LEU A 210 8.53 -0.56 -17.91
CA LEU A 210 9.38 0.00 -16.89
C LEU A 210 9.17 1.51 -16.81
N GLU A 211 8.87 2.00 -15.61
CA GLU A 211 8.89 3.41 -15.25
C GLU A 211 10.21 3.70 -14.54
N ILE A 212 11.01 4.60 -15.13
CA ILE A 212 12.33 4.95 -14.64
C ILE A 212 12.23 6.28 -13.91
N GLY A 213 12.56 6.29 -12.63
CA GLY A 213 12.58 7.46 -11.75
C GLY A 213 13.98 7.88 -11.37
#